data_66a38e4bcdfc92f9b13ec2c92580e6b3
#
_entry.id   66a38e4bcdfc92f9b13ec2c92580e6b3
#
_cell.length_a   1.000
_cell.length_b   1.000
_cell.length_c   1.000
_cell.angle_alpha   90.00
_cell.angle_beta   90.00
_cell.angle_gamma   90.00
#
_symmetry.space_group_name_H-M   'P 1'
#
loop_
_entity.id
_entity.type
_entity.pdbx_description
1 polymer ?
#
loop_
_entity_poly.entity_id
_entity_poly.type
_entity_poly.pdbx_seq_one_letter_code
_entity_poly.pdbx_strand_id
1 'polypeptide(L)'
;RDDVESRGLGDVYKRQYTRDGGFEGELEYENFNAASAKIEIQGRNVHPGYAKDKMINAIQVACELNALLPAWERPEHTEGYDGFYHCIALNGTVDQAQISYIVRDHDSARFEARKNYMQECVDLLARKYGEGVLTLTLKDSYYNMRKMVEPHPQVIDKAIEAMKMAGVEPLVKPIRGGTDGARLSFMGLPCPNIFTGGMNFHGRYEYCSLTTMHKAMQVILNLAQLWTK
;
A
#
# COMPACT_ATOMS: atom_id res chain seq x y z
N ARG A 1 -25.37 6.47 -27.91
CA ARG A 1 -24.79 6.04 -29.24
C ARG A 1 -23.52 5.20 -29.05
N ASP A 2 -23.00 5.11 -27.79
CA ASP A 2 -21.70 4.47 -27.52
C ASP A 2 -21.79 3.01 -27.02
N ASP A 3 -23.01 2.47 -26.92
CA ASP A 3 -23.23 1.15 -26.29
C ASP A 3 -23.12 -0.07 -27.22
N VAL A 4 -23.10 0.11 -28.52
CA VAL A 4 -23.17 -1.03 -29.47
C VAL A 4 -21.79 -1.37 -30.04
N GLU A 5 -20.92 -0.39 -30.24
CA GLU A 5 -19.58 -0.63 -30.78
C GLU A 5 -18.56 -1.09 -29.71
N SER A 6 -18.81 -0.81 -28.46
CA SER A 6 -17.92 -1.23 -27.35
C SER A 6 -18.03 -2.70 -26.96
N ARG A 7 -19.15 -3.38 -27.32
CA ARG A 7 -19.38 -4.78 -26.94
C ARG A 7 -18.46 -5.79 -27.65
N GLY A 8 -17.99 -5.49 -28.84
CA GLY A 8 -17.09 -6.39 -29.58
C GLY A 8 -15.61 -6.20 -29.25
N LEU A 9 -15.20 -4.97 -28.92
CA LEU A 9 -13.81 -4.64 -28.52
C LEU A 9 -13.60 -4.67 -27.02
N GLY A 10 -14.67 -4.50 -26.24
CA GLY A 10 -14.61 -4.43 -24.77
C GLY A 10 -14.11 -5.71 -24.10
N ASP A 11 -14.36 -6.89 -24.68
CA ASP A 11 -13.90 -8.15 -24.11
C ASP A 11 -12.42 -8.46 -24.43
N VAL A 12 -11.90 -7.91 -25.52
CA VAL A 12 -10.49 -8.10 -25.93
C VAL A 12 -9.54 -7.25 -25.07
N TYR A 13 -9.98 -6.07 -24.60
CA TYR A 13 -9.16 -5.13 -23.81
C TYR A 13 -9.34 -5.22 -22.30
N LYS A 14 -10.20 -6.08 -21.79
CA LYS A 14 -10.49 -6.19 -20.35
C LYS A 14 -9.50 -7.06 -19.56
N ARG A 15 -8.32 -7.36 -20.10
CA ARG A 15 -7.38 -8.29 -19.51
C ARG A 15 -5.96 -7.78 -19.71
N GLN A 16 -5.28 -7.50 -18.62
CA GLN A 16 -3.92 -6.99 -18.65
C GLN A 16 -3.08 -7.65 -17.57
N TYR A 17 -1.78 -7.62 -17.75
CA TYR A 17 -0.79 -7.98 -16.75
C TYR A 17 0.25 -6.88 -16.70
N THR A 18 0.64 -6.49 -15.50
CA THR A 18 1.82 -5.65 -15.31
C THR A 18 3.03 -6.53 -15.02
N ARG A 19 4.21 -6.06 -15.40
CA ARG A 19 5.47 -6.68 -15.04
C ARG A 19 6.14 -5.83 -13.96
N ASP A 20 5.61 -5.93 -12.76
CA ASP A 20 6.03 -5.18 -11.59
C ASP A 20 6.22 -6.10 -10.37
N GLY A 21 6.14 -7.41 -10.59
CA GLY A 21 6.44 -8.43 -9.58
C GLY A 21 7.94 -8.65 -9.40
N GLY A 22 8.33 -9.21 -8.26
CA GLY A 22 9.71 -9.41 -7.85
C GLY A 22 10.37 -10.67 -8.40
N PHE A 23 10.56 -11.66 -7.52
CA PHE A 23 11.31 -12.89 -7.82
C PHE A 23 10.65 -13.76 -8.89
N GLU A 24 11.46 -14.62 -9.51
CA GLU A 24 10.97 -15.60 -10.48
C GLU A 24 9.79 -16.41 -9.92
N GLY A 25 8.71 -16.45 -10.70
CA GLY A 25 7.48 -17.19 -10.37
C GLY A 25 6.43 -16.38 -9.61
N GLU A 26 6.73 -15.19 -9.13
CA GLU A 26 5.74 -14.38 -8.42
C GLU A 26 4.59 -13.96 -9.32
N LEU A 27 3.37 -14.25 -8.83
CA LEU A 27 2.10 -13.83 -9.39
C LEU A 27 1.31 -13.15 -8.28
N GLU A 28 1.02 -11.88 -8.47
CA GLU A 28 0.49 -11.03 -7.41
C GLU A 28 -0.80 -10.35 -7.89
N TYR A 29 -1.90 -10.62 -7.21
CA TYR A 29 -3.19 -9.98 -7.45
C TYR A 29 -3.83 -9.42 -6.18
N GLU A 30 -3.02 -9.34 -5.11
CA GLU A 30 -3.32 -8.67 -3.86
C GLU A 30 -2.24 -7.64 -3.54
N ASN A 31 -2.66 -6.49 -3.06
CA ASN A 31 -1.79 -5.43 -2.57
C ASN A 31 -2.40 -4.79 -1.32
N PHE A 32 -1.65 -3.96 -0.61
CA PHE A 32 -2.20 -3.21 0.51
C PHE A 32 -3.35 -2.28 0.11
N ASN A 33 -4.32 -2.09 1.02
CA ASN A 33 -5.04 -0.82 1.14
C ASN A 33 -4.10 0.20 1.78
N ALA A 34 -4.19 1.45 1.36
CA ALA A 34 -3.21 2.45 1.71
C ALA A 34 -3.83 3.81 2.01
N ALA A 35 -3.42 4.40 3.13
CA ALA A 35 -3.71 5.78 3.45
C ALA A 35 -2.46 6.52 3.91
N SER A 36 -2.46 7.83 3.71
CA SER A 36 -1.59 8.76 4.39
C SER A 36 -2.34 9.39 5.56
N ALA A 37 -1.65 9.61 6.67
CA ALA A 37 -2.16 10.35 7.80
C ALA A 37 -1.20 11.48 8.13
N LYS A 38 -1.73 12.68 8.22
CA LYS A 38 -1.00 13.87 8.65
C LYS A 38 -1.63 14.37 9.94
N ILE A 39 -0.83 14.51 10.99
CA ILE A 39 -1.25 15.07 12.25
C ILE A 39 -0.52 16.39 12.48
N GLU A 40 -1.27 17.47 12.59
CA GLU A 40 -0.78 18.80 12.93
C GLU A 40 -1.08 19.08 14.39
N ILE A 41 -0.09 19.58 15.11
CA ILE A 41 -0.16 19.80 16.55
C ILE A 41 0.19 21.26 16.83
N GLN A 42 -0.73 21.98 17.45
CA GLN A 42 -0.56 23.36 17.86
C GLN A 42 -0.22 23.40 19.34
N GLY A 43 1.00 23.78 19.67
CA GLY A 43 1.48 23.95 21.04
C GLY A 43 1.15 25.34 21.59
N ARG A 44 1.55 25.55 22.84
CA ARG A 44 1.53 26.83 23.51
C ARG A 44 2.83 27.03 24.27
N ASN A 45 3.71 27.84 23.72
CA ASN A 45 5.00 28.13 24.32
C ASN A 45 4.88 29.21 25.41
N VAL A 46 5.62 29.03 26.48
CA VAL A 46 5.82 30.01 27.52
C VAL A 46 7.24 29.84 28.10
N HIS A 47 7.71 30.83 28.86
CA HIS A 47 9.03 30.72 29.49
C HIS A 47 9.13 29.48 30.39
N PRO A 48 10.13 28.59 30.20
CA PRO A 48 10.21 27.29 30.88
C PRO A 48 10.12 27.38 32.43
N GLY A 49 10.67 28.41 33.02
CA GLY A 49 10.61 28.63 34.47
C GLY A 49 9.20 28.91 35.02
N TYR A 50 8.23 29.23 34.13
CA TYR A 50 6.84 29.52 34.49
C TYR A 50 5.83 28.64 33.76
N ALA A 51 6.30 27.51 33.26
CA ALA A 51 5.58 26.65 32.33
C ALA A 51 4.53 25.74 32.97
N LYS A 52 4.60 25.53 34.29
CA LYS A 52 3.68 24.64 35.01
C LYS A 52 2.22 25.03 34.70
N ASP A 53 1.44 24.04 34.26
CA ASP A 53 0.01 24.13 33.93
C ASP A 53 -0.32 25.15 32.82
N LYS A 54 0.69 25.63 32.07
CA LYS A 54 0.53 26.61 30.97
C LYS A 54 1.07 26.14 29.64
N MET A 55 2.27 25.53 29.64
CA MET A 55 2.91 25.10 28.40
C MET A 55 2.24 23.86 27.82
N ILE A 56 2.04 23.87 26.50
CA ILE A 56 1.77 22.69 25.70
C ILE A 56 2.91 22.57 24.71
N ASN A 57 3.81 21.62 24.94
CA ASN A 57 4.95 21.40 24.05
C ASN A 57 4.51 20.46 22.93
N ALA A 58 4.39 20.97 21.69
CA ALA A 58 3.93 20.21 20.55
C ALA A 58 4.83 18.99 20.24
N ILE A 59 6.14 19.06 20.47
CA ILE A 59 7.03 17.91 20.30
C ILE A 59 6.68 16.79 21.29
N GLN A 60 6.40 17.12 22.57
CA GLN A 60 6.03 16.11 23.55
C GLN A 60 4.69 15.46 23.23
N VAL A 61 3.71 16.24 22.77
CA VAL A 61 2.42 15.72 22.32
C VAL A 61 2.61 14.78 21.10
N ALA A 62 3.50 15.13 20.17
CA ALA A 62 3.83 14.29 19.02
C ALA A 62 4.46 12.94 19.45
N CYS A 63 5.40 12.97 20.39
CA CYS A 63 6.02 11.76 20.95
C CYS A 63 4.99 10.88 21.68
N GLU A 64 4.08 11.50 22.44
CA GLU A 64 3.01 10.79 23.15
C GLU A 64 2.05 10.12 22.17
N LEU A 65 1.62 10.82 21.12
CA LEU A 65 0.81 10.23 20.06
C LEU A 65 1.49 9.01 19.42
N ASN A 66 2.77 9.15 19.07
CA ASN A 66 3.52 8.03 18.48
C ASN A 66 3.65 6.84 19.44
N ALA A 67 3.65 7.08 20.75
CA ALA A 67 3.71 6.02 21.76
C ALA A 67 2.38 5.29 21.97
N LEU A 68 1.25 5.90 21.63
CA LEU A 68 -0.07 5.27 21.68
C LEU A 68 -0.26 4.25 20.55
N LEU A 69 0.41 4.42 19.40
CA LEU A 69 0.34 3.46 18.30
C LEU A 69 1.16 2.20 18.64
N PRO A 70 0.64 0.99 18.32
CA PRO A 70 1.29 -0.26 18.66
C PRO A 70 2.71 -0.37 18.11
N ALA A 71 3.70 -0.51 18.96
CA ALA A 71 5.11 -0.56 18.55
C ALA A 71 5.45 -1.77 17.67
N TRP A 72 4.73 -2.90 17.84
CA TRP A 72 4.89 -4.12 17.05
C TRP A 72 4.20 -4.06 15.68
N GLU A 73 3.38 -3.05 15.42
CA GLU A 73 2.72 -2.81 14.13
C GLU A 73 3.46 -1.75 13.31
N ARG A 74 4.78 -1.81 13.31
CA ARG A 74 5.67 -1.01 12.47
C ARG A 74 6.26 -1.87 11.35
N PRO A 75 6.67 -1.30 10.21
CA PRO A 75 7.24 -2.08 9.10
C PRO A 75 8.37 -3.02 9.50
N GLU A 76 9.23 -2.60 10.44
CA GLU A 76 10.36 -3.38 10.94
C GLU A 76 9.97 -4.61 11.79
N HIS A 77 8.68 -4.77 12.12
CA HIS A 77 8.16 -5.86 12.95
C HIS A 77 7.04 -6.65 12.27
N THR A 78 6.74 -6.36 10.99
CA THR A 78 5.60 -6.92 10.27
C THR A 78 6.01 -7.61 8.98
N GLU A 79 5.34 -8.70 8.62
CA GLU A 79 5.57 -9.46 7.40
C GLU A 79 4.27 -9.99 6.80
N GLY A 80 4.32 -10.60 5.61
CA GLY A 80 3.18 -11.24 4.96
C GLY A 80 1.96 -10.33 4.88
N TYR A 81 0.88 -10.73 5.53
CA TYR A 81 -0.39 -10.02 5.57
C TYR A 81 -0.53 -9.01 6.72
N ASP A 82 0.50 -8.84 7.54
CA ASP A 82 0.46 -7.89 8.64
C ASP A 82 0.39 -6.44 8.11
N GLY A 83 -0.58 -5.69 8.60
CA GLY A 83 -0.65 -4.26 8.35
C GLY A 83 0.24 -3.47 9.31
N PHE A 84 0.44 -2.18 9.04
CA PHE A 84 1.31 -1.35 9.86
C PHE A 84 0.96 0.14 9.86
N TYR A 85 1.51 0.84 10.87
CA TYR A 85 1.67 2.29 10.94
C TYR A 85 3.14 2.63 10.74
N HIS A 86 3.47 3.39 9.71
CA HIS A 86 4.84 3.81 9.47
C HIS A 86 4.97 5.33 9.61
N CYS A 87 5.63 5.79 10.68
CA CYS A 87 5.99 7.19 10.84
C CYS A 87 7.11 7.53 9.83
N ILE A 88 6.80 8.35 8.84
CA ILE A 88 7.74 8.71 7.78
C ILE A 88 8.40 10.07 7.99
N ALA A 89 7.79 10.93 8.82
CA ALA A 89 8.36 12.22 9.16
C ALA A 89 7.79 12.73 10.48
N LEU A 90 8.65 13.38 11.27
CA LEU A 90 8.30 14.14 12.45
C LEU A 90 9.13 15.42 12.43
N ASN A 91 8.46 16.57 12.37
CA ASN A 91 9.07 17.88 12.40
C ASN A 91 8.37 18.74 13.45
N GLY A 92 9.11 19.51 14.23
CA GLY A 92 8.45 20.34 15.23
C GLY A 92 9.34 21.23 16.06
N THR A 93 8.68 22.17 16.71
CA THR A 93 9.17 23.05 17.78
C THR A 93 8.22 22.93 18.97
N VAL A 94 8.44 23.74 20.00
CA VAL A 94 7.50 23.83 21.16
C VAL A 94 6.14 24.35 20.70
N ASP A 95 6.12 25.27 19.74
CA ASP A 95 4.91 25.95 19.26
C ASP A 95 4.07 25.12 18.32
N GLN A 96 4.71 24.29 17.51
CA GLN A 96 4.01 23.46 16.51
C GLN A 96 4.80 22.21 16.14
N ALA A 97 4.09 21.14 15.85
CA ALA A 97 4.69 19.93 15.32
C ALA A 97 3.79 19.29 14.25
N GLN A 98 4.40 18.51 13.37
CA GLN A 98 3.72 17.71 12.36
C GLN A 98 4.30 16.32 12.34
N ILE A 99 3.42 15.32 12.36
CA ILE A 99 3.79 13.92 12.13
C ILE A 99 3.09 13.44 10.86
N SER A 100 3.79 12.68 10.05
CA SER A 100 3.25 12.04 8.85
C SER A 100 3.42 10.52 8.93
N TYR A 101 2.34 9.80 8.67
CA TYR A 101 2.31 8.34 8.64
C TYR A 101 1.83 7.81 7.31
N ILE A 102 2.26 6.59 7.02
CA ILE A 102 1.62 5.70 6.06
C ILE A 102 0.92 4.60 6.84
N VAL A 103 -0.35 4.35 6.53
CA VAL A 103 -1.17 3.27 7.11
C VAL A 103 -1.43 2.24 6.04
N ARG A 104 -1.19 0.96 6.34
CA ARG A 104 -1.33 -0.16 5.40
C ARG A 104 -2.02 -1.35 6.06
N ASP A 105 -2.91 -2.01 5.32
CA ASP A 105 -3.42 -3.34 5.62
C ASP A 105 -3.97 -4.00 4.36
N HIS A 106 -3.83 -5.33 4.21
CA HIS A 106 -4.44 -6.06 3.10
C HIS A 106 -5.95 -6.21 3.28
N ASP A 107 -6.39 -6.41 4.50
CA ASP A 107 -7.81 -6.53 4.84
C ASP A 107 -8.47 -5.15 4.97
N SER A 108 -9.59 -4.96 4.29
CA SER A 108 -10.29 -3.67 4.27
C SER A 108 -10.89 -3.30 5.63
N ALA A 109 -11.39 -4.28 6.40
CA ALA A 109 -11.98 -4.01 7.71
C ALA A 109 -10.89 -3.64 8.72
N ARG A 110 -9.76 -4.34 8.71
CA ARG A 110 -8.59 -3.99 9.54
C ARG A 110 -7.99 -2.65 9.15
N PHE A 111 -7.97 -2.33 7.85
CA PHE A 111 -7.51 -1.03 7.37
C PHE A 111 -8.35 0.12 7.93
N GLU A 112 -9.69 -0.01 7.89
CA GLU A 112 -10.59 0.97 8.50
C GLU A 112 -10.42 1.03 10.03
N ALA A 113 -10.29 -0.12 10.69
CA ALA A 113 -10.03 -0.17 12.13
C ALA A 113 -8.73 0.56 12.53
N ARG A 114 -7.67 0.46 11.71
CA ARG A 114 -6.42 1.19 11.93
C ARG A 114 -6.60 2.71 11.84
N LYS A 115 -7.34 3.18 10.84
CA LYS A 115 -7.63 4.62 10.70
C LYS A 115 -8.47 5.12 11.87
N ASN A 116 -9.48 4.36 12.29
CA ASN A 116 -10.32 4.69 13.44
C ASN A 116 -9.51 4.73 14.74
N TYR A 117 -8.63 3.75 14.96
CA TYR A 117 -7.76 3.74 16.15
C TYR A 117 -6.82 4.97 16.19
N MET A 118 -6.30 5.39 15.05
CA MET A 118 -5.49 6.61 14.98
C MET A 118 -6.33 7.85 15.35
N GLN A 119 -7.59 7.92 14.91
CA GLN A 119 -8.51 8.99 15.31
C GLN A 119 -8.78 8.96 16.82
N GLU A 120 -9.03 7.77 17.38
CA GLU A 120 -9.23 7.61 18.84
C GLU A 120 -8.02 8.08 19.66
N CYS A 121 -6.79 7.81 19.18
CA CYS A 121 -5.57 8.32 19.81
C CYS A 121 -5.51 9.86 19.79
N VAL A 122 -5.87 10.46 18.66
CA VAL A 122 -5.92 11.92 18.52
C VAL A 122 -6.99 12.50 19.45
N ASP A 123 -8.18 11.91 19.51
CA ASP A 123 -9.29 12.35 20.37
C ASP A 123 -8.93 12.21 21.86
N LEU A 124 -8.19 11.15 22.23
CA LEU A 124 -7.69 10.97 23.59
C LEU A 124 -6.77 12.13 24.01
N LEU A 125 -5.82 12.48 23.13
CA LEU A 125 -4.90 13.58 23.40
C LEU A 125 -5.59 14.95 23.34
N ALA A 126 -6.57 15.13 22.47
CA ALA A 126 -7.37 16.35 22.41
C ALA A 126 -8.14 16.59 23.72
N ARG A 127 -8.69 15.52 24.34
CA ARG A 127 -9.29 15.62 25.67
C ARG A 127 -8.28 16.01 26.76
N LYS A 128 -7.02 15.58 26.63
CA LYS A 128 -5.95 15.89 27.61
C LYS A 128 -5.39 17.31 27.45
N TYR A 129 -5.17 17.76 26.22
CA TYR A 129 -4.46 19.00 25.92
C TYR A 129 -5.38 20.16 25.51
N GLY A 130 -6.60 19.88 25.16
CA GLY A 130 -7.62 20.84 24.69
C GLY A 130 -8.02 20.62 23.23
N GLU A 131 -9.25 21.00 22.94
CA GLU A 131 -9.78 20.95 21.56
C GLU A 131 -8.96 21.87 20.64
N GLY A 132 -8.73 21.39 19.41
CA GLY A 132 -7.96 22.13 18.39
C GLY A 132 -6.44 22.07 18.56
N VAL A 133 -5.90 21.41 19.60
CA VAL A 133 -4.46 21.18 19.74
C VAL A 133 -3.95 20.17 18.71
N LEU A 134 -4.74 19.15 18.38
CA LEU A 134 -4.39 18.16 17.36
C LEU A 134 -5.43 18.16 16.22
N THR A 135 -4.94 18.07 15.00
CA THR A 135 -5.77 17.91 13.80
C THR A 135 -5.25 16.74 12.99
N LEU A 136 -6.07 15.70 12.77
CA LEU A 136 -5.77 14.55 11.92
C LEU A 136 -6.38 14.74 10.53
N THR A 137 -5.58 14.57 9.50
CA THR A 137 -6.03 14.47 8.10
C THR A 137 -5.67 13.10 7.57
N LEU A 138 -6.69 12.29 7.26
CA LEU A 138 -6.56 10.99 6.61
C LEU A 138 -6.90 11.12 5.13
N LYS A 139 -6.09 10.48 4.27
CA LYS A 139 -6.33 10.44 2.83
C LYS A 139 -6.00 9.05 2.29
N ASP A 140 -7.02 8.35 1.82
CA ASP A 140 -6.84 7.08 1.13
C ASP A 140 -6.10 7.29 -0.20
N SER A 141 -5.18 6.40 -0.53
CA SER A 141 -4.32 6.49 -1.71
C SER A 141 -4.68 5.45 -2.76
N TYR A 142 -4.84 4.20 -2.35
CA TYR A 142 -5.24 3.08 -3.19
C TYR A 142 -5.79 1.93 -2.32
N TYR A 143 -6.45 0.97 -2.99
CA TYR A 143 -7.07 -0.18 -2.33
C TYR A 143 -6.52 -1.49 -2.87
N ASN A 144 -6.77 -2.59 -2.13
CA ASN A 144 -6.40 -3.93 -2.55
C ASN A 144 -7.16 -4.34 -3.81
N MET A 145 -6.41 -4.65 -4.88
CA MET A 145 -6.99 -5.01 -6.18
C MET A 145 -7.64 -6.40 -6.20
N ARG A 146 -7.45 -7.22 -5.18
CA ARG A 146 -8.01 -8.58 -5.08
C ARG A 146 -9.49 -8.62 -5.45
N LYS A 147 -10.29 -7.72 -4.86
CA LYS A 147 -11.73 -7.65 -5.11
C LYS A 147 -12.11 -7.35 -6.57
N MET A 148 -11.17 -6.77 -7.35
CA MET A 148 -11.36 -6.46 -8.76
C MET A 148 -10.85 -7.58 -9.66
N VAL A 149 -9.90 -8.38 -9.20
CA VAL A 149 -9.27 -9.47 -9.97
C VAL A 149 -9.97 -10.81 -9.71
N GLU A 150 -10.35 -11.12 -8.48
CA GLU A 150 -11.01 -12.37 -8.07
C GLU A 150 -12.26 -12.75 -8.90
N PRO A 151 -13.14 -11.81 -9.33
CA PRO A 151 -14.24 -12.13 -10.23
C PRO A 151 -13.84 -12.61 -11.63
N HIS A 152 -12.54 -12.52 -11.95
CA HIS A 152 -11.98 -12.87 -13.25
C HIS A 152 -10.89 -13.96 -13.12
N PRO A 153 -11.20 -15.17 -12.59
CA PRO A 153 -10.22 -16.21 -12.29
C PRO A 153 -9.40 -16.63 -13.51
N GLN A 154 -9.96 -16.55 -14.72
CA GLN A 154 -9.26 -16.87 -15.96
C GLN A 154 -7.99 -16.03 -16.19
N VAL A 155 -7.89 -14.84 -15.58
CA VAL A 155 -6.68 -14.01 -15.69
C VAL A 155 -5.55 -14.64 -14.87
N ILE A 156 -5.87 -15.16 -13.70
CA ILE A 156 -4.91 -15.83 -12.82
C ILE A 156 -4.54 -17.22 -13.38
N ASP A 157 -5.55 -18.00 -13.79
CA ASP A 157 -5.34 -19.38 -14.30
C ASP A 157 -4.43 -19.38 -15.53
N LYS A 158 -4.64 -18.47 -16.48
CA LYS A 158 -3.78 -18.33 -17.67
C LYS A 158 -2.36 -17.86 -17.32
N ALA A 159 -2.20 -17.00 -16.31
CA ALA A 159 -0.86 -16.61 -15.84
C ALA A 159 -0.11 -17.82 -15.25
N ILE A 160 -0.78 -18.63 -14.43
CA ILE A 160 -0.24 -19.86 -13.87
C ILE A 160 0.14 -20.84 -14.99
N GLU A 161 -0.74 -21.04 -15.96
CA GLU A 161 -0.48 -21.92 -17.12
C GLU A 161 0.72 -21.42 -17.93
N ALA A 162 0.78 -20.14 -18.24
CA ALA A 162 1.88 -19.54 -19.01
C ALA A 162 3.24 -19.66 -18.29
N MET A 163 3.26 -19.53 -16.95
CA MET A 163 4.46 -19.77 -16.13
C MET A 163 4.92 -21.21 -16.19
N LYS A 164 4.01 -22.16 -16.02
CA LYS A 164 4.31 -23.60 -16.12
C LYS A 164 4.84 -23.98 -17.52
N MET A 165 4.26 -23.43 -18.58
CA MET A 165 4.76 -23.62 -19.97
C MET A 165 6.18 -23.08 -20.16
N ALA A 166 6.59 -22.05 -19.38
CA ALA A 166 7.94 -21.48 -19.39
C ALA A 166 8.91 -22.21 -18.44
N GLY A 167 8.47 -23.31 -17.80
CA GLY A 167 9.26 -24.04 -16.80
C GLY A 167 9.48 -23.23 -15.51
N VAL A 168 8.54 -22.37 -15.17
CA VAL A 168 8.55 -21.53 -13.97
C VAL A 168 7.47 -22.02 -13.02
N GLU A 169 7.83 -22.31 -11.76
CA GLU A 169 6.85 -22.66 -10.72
C GLU A 169 6.13 -21.38 -10.24
N PRO A 170 4.79 -21.32 -10.34
CA PRO A 170 4.04 -20.14 -9.90
C PRO A 170 4.02 -20.00 -8.39
N LEU A 171 4.33 -18.80 -7.90
CA LEU A 171 4.29 -18.41 -6.50
C LEU A 171 3.28 -17.27 -6.32
N VAL A 172 2.06 -17.62 -5.95
CA VAL A 172 1.01 -16.63 -5.67
C VAL A 172 1.21 -16.05 -4.28
N LYS A 173 1.42 -14.73 -4.21
CA LYS A 173 1.62 -14.02 -2.94
C LYS A 173 1.11 -12.57 -3.00
N PRO A 174 0.85 -11.93 -1.85
CA PRO A 174 0.46 -10.53 -1.82
C PRO A 174 1.67 -9.60 -1.94
N ILE A 175 1.44 -8.41 -2.50
CA ILE A 175 2.42 -7.31 -2.52
C ILE A 175 2.26 -6.47 -1.26
N ARG A 176 3.36 -6.16 -0.59
CA ARG A 176 3.39 -5.23 0.55
C ARG A 176 3.59 -3.77 0.11
N GLY A 177 2.93 -3.37 -0.96
CA GLY A 177 3.01 -2.05 -1.57
C GLY A 177 1.79 -1.75 -2.42
N GLY A 178 1.90 -0.74 -3.26
CA GLY A 178 0.97 -0.42 -4.34
C GLY A 178 1.61 -0.71 -5.68
N THR A 179 0.80 -0.92 -6.71
CA THR A 179 1.26 -1.16 -8.08
C THR A 179 0.35 -0.45 -9.07
N ASP A 180 0.82 -0.23 -10.27
CA ASP A 180 -0.01 0.27 -11.38
C ASP A 180 -1.14 -0.70 -11.71
N GLY A 181 -0.92 -2.01 -11.54
CA GLY A 181 -1.94 -3.05 -11.69
C GLY A 181 -3.14 -2.85 -10.78
N ALA A 182 -2.91 -2.41 -9.53
CA ALA A 182 -3.99 -2.06 -8.62
C ALA A 182 -4.83 -0.90 -9.17
N ARG A 183 -4.19 0.17 -9.64
CA ARG A 183 -4.89 1.32 -10.19
C ARG A 183 -5.70 0.95 -11.44
N LEU A 184 -5.10 0.20 -12.36
CA LEU A 184 -5.77 -0.28 -13.56
C LEU A 184 -6.97 -1.18 -13.24
N SER A 185 -6.83 -2.05 -12.24
CA SER A 185 -7.91 -2.93 -11.79
C SER A 185 -9.13 -2.14 -11.33
N PHE A 186 -8.94 -1.05 -10.57
CA PHE A 186 -10.03 -0.16 -10.16
C PHE A 186 -10.60 0.70 -11.30
N MET A 187 -9.90 0.81 -12.41
CA MET A 187 -10.42 1.43 -13.64
C MET A 187 -11.22 0.45 -14.52
N GLY A 188 -11.48 -0.77 -14.02
CA GLY A 188 -12.25 -1.81 -14.72
C GLY A 188 -11.40 -2.75 -15.58
N LEU A 189 -10.08 -2.73 -15.41
CA LEU A 189 -9.15 -3.60 -16.12
C LEU A 189 -8.41 -4.51 -15.13
N PRO A 190 -8.92 -5.70 -14.80
CA PRO A 190 -8.25 -6.65 -13.91
C PRO A 190 -6.81 -6.90 -14.35
N CYS A 191 -5.85 -6.51 -13.53
CA CYS A 191 -4.45 -6.41 -13.92
C CYS A 191 -3.52 -6.93 -12.82
N PRO A 192 -3.38 -8.27 -12.68
CA PRO A 192 -2.39 -8.84 -11.76
C PRO A 192 -0.96 -8.56 -12.24
N ASN A 193 -0.02 -8.62 -11.31
CA ASN A 193 1.39 -8.51 -11.61
C ASN A 193 2.01 -9.89 -11.82
N ILE A 194 2.89 -9.99 -12.79
CA ILE A 194 3.79 -11.12 -13.01
C ILE A 194 5.24 -10.69 -12.74
N PHE A 195 6.07 -11.62 -12.36
CA PHE A 195 7.46 -11.38 -11.99
C PHE A 195 8.28 -10.72 -13.11
N THR A 196 9.26 -9.92 -12.70
CA THR A 196 10.32 -9.36 -13.56
C THR A 196 11.64 -10.11 -13.40
N GLY A 197 11.87 -10.68 -12.22
CA GLY A 197 13.14 -11.24 -11.79
C GLY A 197 14.11 -10.20 -11.23
N GLY A 198 13.62 -8.99 -10.95
CA GLY A 198 14.38 -7.96 -10.29
C GLY A 198 14.63 -8.28 -8.81
N MET A 199 15.73 -7.77 -8.29
CA MET A 199 16.16 -7.92 -6.91
C MET A 199 16.68 -6.62 -6.35
N ASN A 200 16.57 -6.43 -5.03
CA ASN A 200 17.03 -5.24 -4.32
C ASN A 200 16.37 -3.94 -4.83
N PHE A 201 15.08 -4.00 -5.18
CA PHE A 201 14.31 -2.86 -5.69
C PHE A 201 14.50 -1.61 -4.84
N HIS A 202 14.60 -0.46 -5.50
CA HIS A 202 14.89 0.85 -4.91
C HIS A 202 16.24 0.93 -4.18
N GLY A 203 17.03 -0.14 -4.23
CA GLY A 203 18.33 -0.21 -3.60
C GLY A 203 19.48 0.20 -4.53
N ARG A 204 20.61 0.60 -3.94
CA ARG A 204 21.84 0.95 -4.69
C ARG A 204 22.38 -0.22 -5.54
N TYR A 205 22.05 -1.45 -5.14
CA TYR A 205 22.51 -2.69 -5.77
C TYR A 205 21.33 -3.44 -6.42
N GLU A 206 20.39 -2.70 -6.98
CA GLU A 206 19.30 -3.28 -7.76
C GLU A 206 19.85 -3.96 -9.02
N TYR A 207 19.38 -5.17 -9.28
CA TYR A 207 19.77 -5.94 -10.46
C TYR A 207 18.66 -6.89 -10.91
N CYS A 208 18.78 -7.38 -12.15
CA CYS A 208 17.93 -8.42 -12.70
C CYS A 208 18.78 -9.52 -13.35
N SER A 209 18.44 -10.78 -13.08
CA SER A 209 19.08 -11.93 -13.71
C SER A 209 18.68 -12.03 -15.18
N LEU A 210 19.65 -12.14 -16.09
CA LEU A 210 19.38 -12.36 -17.51
C LEU A 210 18.57 -13.64 -17.76
N THR A 211 18.84 -14.71 -17.01
CA THR A 211 18.10 -15.97 -17.11
C THR A 211 16.63 -15.79 -16.73
N THR A 212 16.35 -15.09 -15.61
CA THR A 212 14.99 -14.84 -15.17
C THR A 212 14.26 -13.87 -16.11
N MET A 213 14.96 -12.87 -16.63
CA MET A 213 14.41 -11.97 -17.65
C MET A 213 13.97 -12.73 -18.90
N HIS A 214 14.77 -13.71 -19.35
CA HIS A 214 14.42 -14.58 -20.49
C HIS A 214 13.17 -15.43 -20.20
N LYS A 215 13.06 -16.03 -19.01
CA LYS A 215 11.87 -16.77 -18.59
C LYS A 215 10.64 -15.86 -18.53
N ALA A 216 10.77 -14.67 -17.99
CA ALA A 216 9.68 -13.70 -17.93
C ALA A 216 9.19 -13.28 -19.33
N MET A 217 10.10 -13.12 -20.29
CA MET A 217 9.75 -12.91 -21.69
C MET A 217 8.99 -14.11 -22.27
N GLN A 218 9.42 -15.34 -21.98
CA GLN A 218 8.73 -16.54 -22.43
C GLN A 218 7.31 -16.64 -21.85
N VAL A 219 7.10 -16.25 -20.60
CA VAL A 219 5.76 -16.18 -19.97
C VAL A 219 4.85 -15.22 -20.73
N ILE A 220 5.34 -14.05 -21.17
CA ILE A 220 4.56 -13.10 -21.97
C ILE A 220 4.13 -13.73 -23.30
N LEU A 221 5.04 -14.41 -23.99
CA LEU A 221 4.73 -15.09 -25.25
C LEU A 221 3.67 -16.18 -25.06
N ASN A 222 3.79 -16.97 -24.00
CA ASN A 222 2.82 -18.00 -23.65
C ASN A 222 1.45 -17.40 -23.32
N LEU A 223 1.40 -16.30 -22.56
CA LEU A 223 0.17 -15.55 -22.27
C LEU A 223 -0.51 -15.10 -23.57
N ALA A 224 0.25 -14.49 -24.48
CA ALA A 224 -0.30 -14.05 -25.75
C ALA A 224 -0.93 -15.21 -26.52
N GLN A 225 -0.28 -16.39 -26.57
CA GLN A 225 -0.82 -17.59 -27.20
C GLN A 225 -2.09 -18.12 -26.51
N LEU A 226 -2.12 -18.13 -25.17
CA LEU A 226 -3.27 -18.61 -24.41
C LEU A 226 -4.51 -17.71 -24.56
N TRP A 227 -4.33 -16.44 -24.86
CA TRP A 227 -5.43 -15.51 -25.07
C TRP A 227 -5.93 -15.45 -26.51
N THR A 228 -5.25 -16.05 -27.46
CA THR A 228 -5.68 -16.15 -28.89
C THR A 228 -6.48 -17.43 -29.19
N LYS A 229 -6.50 -18.36 -28.23
CA LYS A 229 -7.29 -19.61 -28.29
C LYS A 229 -8.63 -19.41 -27.57
#